data_7dda099c1d5d275fecc0e552c7f23475
#
_entry.id   7dda099c1d5d275fecc0e552c7f23475
#
_cell.length_a   1.000
_cell.length_b   1.000
_cell.length_c   1.000
_cell.angle_alpha   90.00
_cell.angle_beta   90.00
_cell.angle_gamma   90.00
#
_symmetry.space_group_name_H-M   'P 1'
#
loop_
_entity.id
_entity.type
_entity.pdbx_description
1 polymer ?
#
loop_
_entity_poly.entity_id
_entity_poly.type
_entity_poly.pdbx_seq_one_letter_code
_entity_poly.pdbx_strand_id
1 'polypeptide(L)'
;MPIRPPPFPSSRPRRLRRDAFSRALVREARLSVDDLIYPVFVLDGAGRAEDVASMPSVQRLSLDRLLPVAETCVALGIPVLALFPVLDTALKTPDGREATNPDGLVPRAVRALKARLPQLGLLTDVALDPFTTHGQDGLIDDSGYILNDETVEVLVQQALVQAEAGVDIVAPSDMMDGRIGAIRSALEARKFIHTKIMAYSAKYASAFYGPFRDAVGSKATLGKSDKKVYQMDPGNSDEALREVALDIAEGADMVMVKPGMPYLDIVRRVKDEFRMPTFAYQVSGEYSMLKAAAANGWLDHDAVMMESLLAFKRAGADGILTYFALDAARALKSS
;
A
#
# COMPACT_ATOMS: atom_id res chain seq x y z
N MET A 1 -2.39 38.09 0.99
CA MET A 1 -3.45 38.67 0.11
C MET A 1 -3.49 37.83 -1.16
N PRO A 2 -4.67 37.43 -1.68
CA PRO A 2 -4.73 36.76 -2.96
C PRO A 2 -4.27 37.71 -4.06
N ILE A 3 -3.27 37.31 -4.84
CA ILE A 3 -2.79 38.02 -6.02
C ILE A 3 -3.94 38.03 -7.04
N ARG A 4 -4.52 39.16 -7.34
CA ARG A 4 -5.49 39.28 -8.42
C ARG A 4 -4.72 39.50 -9.73
N PRO A 5 -4.78 38.52 -10.68
CA PRO A 5 -4.14 38.73 -11.98
C PRO A 5 -4.83 39.91 -12.71
N PRO A 6 -4.09 40.67 -13.56
CA PRO A 6 -4.67 41.72 -14.35
C PRO A 6 -5.77 41.17 -15.27
N PRO A 7 -6.77 41.96 -15.65
CA PRO A 7 -7.85 41.49 -16.51
C PRO A 7 -7.38 41.19 -17.93
N PHE A 8 -8.21 40.46 -18.68
CA PHE A 8 -8.05 40.32 -20.13
C PHE A 8 -8.00 41.70 -20.82
N PRO A 9 -7.11 41.92 -21.83
CA PRO A 9 -6.23 40.95 -22.49
C PRO A 9 -4.84 40.80 -21.86
N SER A 10 -4.50 41.55 -20.82
CA SER A 10 -3.16 41.49 -20.17
C SER A 10 -2.89 40.10 -19.58
N SER A 11 -3.91 39.50 -18.94
CA SER A 11 -3.85 38.09 -18.48
C SER A 11 -4.49 37.15 -19.51
N ARG A 12 -3.69 36.19 -19.98
CA ARG A 12 -4.13 35.14 -20.91
C ARG A 12 -3.55 33.79 -20.47
N PRO A 13 -4.24 33.00 -19.61
CA PRO A 13 -3.75 31.70 -19.13
C PRO A 13 -3.43 30.70 -20.25
N ARG A 14 -4.11 30.78 -21.41
CA ARG A 14 -3.84 29.95 -22.59
C ARG A 14 -2.43 30.14 -23.18
N ARG A 15 -1.77 31.28 -22.86
CA ARG A 15 -0.42 31.58 -23.35
C ARG A 15 0.57 30.51 -22.89
N LEU A 16 0.48 30.06 -21.63
CA LEU A 16 1.33 29.00 -21.05
C LEU A 16 0.95 27.58 -21.52
N ARG A 17 -0.23 27.40 -22.11
CA ARG A 17 -0.73 26.08 -22.57
C ARG A 17 -0.44 25.85 -24.04
N ARG A 18 -0.08 26.87 -24.80
CA ARG A 18 0.03 26.81 -26.26
C ARG A 18 1.11 25.81 -26.71
N ASP A 19 2.28 25.94 -26.19
CA ASP A 19 3.48 25.22 -26.68
C ASP A 19 3.91 24.11 -25.70
N ALA A 20 4.46 23.01 -26.23
CA ALA A 20 4.89 21.88 -25.42
C ALA A 20 5.97 22.28 -24.38
N PHE A 21 6.95 23.11 -24.80
CA PHE A 21 8.00 23.57 -23.89
C PHE A 21 7.45 24.40 -22.75
N SER A 22 6.48 25.29 -23.02
CA SER A 22 5.91 26.13 -21.98
C SER A 22 5.07 25.31 -20.99
N ARG A 23 4.28 24.30 -21.47
CA ARG A 23 3.58 23.37 -20.60
C ARG A 23 4.55 22.56 -19.72
N ALA A 24 5.68 22.11 -20.29
CA ALA A 24 6.70 21.39 -19.55
C ALA A 24 7.37 22.26 -18.48
N LEU A 25 7.65 23.54 -18.81
CA LEU A 25 8.31 24.49 -17.92
C LEU A 25 7.47 24.81 -16.67
N VAL A 26 6.14 24.95 -16.82
CA VAL A 26 5.25 25.34 -15.73
C VAL A 26 4.57 24.15 -15.04
N ARG A 27 4.98 22.93 -15.34
CA ARG A 27 4.42 21.73 -14.73
C ARG A 27 4.81 21.64 -13.26
N GLU A 28 3.83 21.64 -12.37
CA GLU A 28 4.03 21.66 -10.91
C GLU A 28 4.34 20.27 -10.34
N ALA A 29 3.66 19.22 -10.80
CA ALA A 29 3.86 17.85 -10.35
C ALA A 29 4.50 16.99 -11.45
N ARG A 30 5.40 16.12 -11.05
CA ARG A 30 6.05 15.13 -11.91
C ARG A 30 5.96 13.75 -11.25
N LEU A 31 5.81 12.72 -12.06
CA LEU A 31 5.93 11.33 -11.64
C LEU A 31 7.30 10.81 -12.06
N SER A 32 7.97 10.12 -11.15
CA SER A 32 9.22 9.40 -11.42
C SER A 32 9.08 7.93 -11.02
N VAL A 33 10.02 7.09 -11.44
CA VAL A 33 10.05 5.68 -11.03
C VAL A 33 10.28 5.55 -9.53
N ASP A 34 11.01 6.51 -8.93
CA ASP A 34 11.30 6.54 -7.49
C ASP A 34 10.04 6.70 -6.61
N ASP A 35 8.93 7.15 -7.22
CA ASP A 35 7.66 7.31 -6.54
C ASP A 35 6.86 5.99 -6.42
N LEU A 36 7.30 4.90 -7.07
CA LEU A 36 6.52 3.68 -7.23
C LEU A 36 6.91 2.62 -6.20
N ILE A 37 5.89 2.03 -5.56
CA ILE A 37 6.01 0.81 -4.75
C ILE A 37 5.17 -0.27 -5.43
N TYR A 38 5.78 -1.43 -5.72
CA TYR A 38 5.07 -2.51 -6.41
C TYR A 38 4.54 -3.57 -5.44
N PRO A 39 3.21 -3.72 -5.29
CA PRO A 39 2.61 -4.77 -4.48
C PRO A 39 2.57 -6.11 -5.21
N VAL A 40 2.95 -7.20 -4.53
CA VAL A 40 2.96 -8.55 -5.06
C VAL A 40 2.30 -9.53 -4.11
N PHE A 41 1.61 -10.53 -4.67
CA PHE A 41 1.03 -11.63 -3.91
C PHE A 41 1.99 -12.82 -3.93
N VAL A 42 2.40 -13.28 -2.75
CA VAL A 42 3.32 -14.39 -2.58
C VAL A 42 2.58 -15.60 -2.06
N LEU A 43 2.76 -16.76 -2.71
CA LEU A 43 2.22 -18.05 -2.26
C LEU A 43 3.34 -19.08 -2.06
N ASP A 44 3.04 -20.10 -1.28
CA ASP A 44 3.98 -21.18 -1.03
C ASP A 44 4.06 -22.18 -2.20
N GLY A 45 5.15 -22.94 -2.23
CA GLY A 45 5.44 -23.93 -3.27
C GLY A 45 6.52 -23.49 -4.25
N ALA A 46 6.64 -24.20 -5.35
CA ALA A 46 7.62 -23.95 -6.42
C ALA A 46 6.93 -24.00 -7.80
N GLY A 47 7.39 -23.17 -8.72
CA GLY A 47 6.91 -23.13 -10.10
C GLY A 47 5.49 -22.57 -10.28
N ARG A 48 4.88 -22.04 -9.22
CA ARG A 48 3.48 -21.59 -9.25
C ARG A 48 3.36 -20.14 -9.69
N ALA A 49 2.44 -19.88 -10.64
CA ALA A 49 1.97 -18.57 -11.03
C ALA A 49 0.45 -18.69 -11.29
N GLU A 50 -0.36 -17.98 -10.52
CA GLU A 50 -1.82 -18.09 -10.55
C GLU A 50 -2.42 -16.72 -10.84
N ASP A 51 -3.20 -16.60 -11.90
CA ASP A 51 -3.87 -15.35 -12.25
C ASP A 51 -4.92 -14.96 -11.20
N VAL A 52 -5.02 -13.68 -10.90
CA VAL A 52 -6.10 -13.13 -10.09
C VAL A 52 -7.20 -12.67 -11.05
N ALA A 53 -8.29 -13.43 -11.12
CA ALA A 53 -9.37 -13.22 -12.11
C ALA A 53 -9.95 -11.79 -12.09
N SER A 54 -10.07 -11.19 -10.91
CA SER A 54 -10.58 -9.83 -10.70
C SER A 54 -9.54 -8.72 -10.90
N MET A 55 -8.27 -9.08 -11.19
CA MET A 55 -7.16 -8.13 -11.38
C MET A 55 -6.35 -8.51 -12.62
N PRO A 56 -6.75 -8.08 -13.82
CA PRO A 56 -6.07 -8.47 -15.07
C PRO A 56 -4.57 -8.21 -15.03
N SER A 57 -3.76 -9.18 -15.45
CA SER A 57 -2.29 -9.17 -15.45
C SER A 57 -1.62 -9.22 -14.07
N VAL A 58 -2.37 -9.39 -12.98
CA VAL A 58 -1.82 -9.60 -11.64
C VAL A 58 -1.86 -11.10 -11.30
N GLN A 59 -0.75 -11.60 -10.76
CA GLN A 59 -0.59 -13.01 -10.39
C GLN A 59 -0.20 -13.17 -8.93
N ARG A 60 -0.56 -14.33 -8.35
CA ARG A 60 0.03 -14.86 -7.13
C ARG A 60 1.24 -15.69 -7.52
N LEU A 61 2.38 -15.46 -6.93
CA LEU A 61 3.64 -16.06 -7.35
C LEU A 61 4.32 -16.82 -6.22
N SER A 62 4.79 -18.04 -6.51
CA SER A 62 5.76 -18.70 -5.63
C SER A 62 7.09 -17.94 -5.66
N LEU A 63 7.92 -18.14 -4.62
CA LEU A 63 9.14 -17.37 -4.44
C LEU A 63 10.09 -17.44 -5.64
N ASP A 64 10.27 -18.61 -6.22
CA ASP A 64 11.08 -18.82 -7.43
C ASP A 64 10.56 -18.06 -8.66
N ARG A 65 9.23 -17.82 -8.74
CA ARG A 65 8.60 -17.01 -9.77
C ARG A 65 8.61 -15.51 -9.44
N LEU A 66 8.66 -15.16 -8.16
CA LEU A 66 8.75 -13.76 -7.71
C LEU A 66 10.14 -13.16 -7.93
N LEU A 67 11.22 -13.96 -7.76
CA LEU A 67 12.60 -13.47 -7.92
C LEU A 67 12.85 -12.77 -9.26
N PRO A 68 12.47 -13.31 -10.44
CA PRO A 68 12.62 -12.61 -11.71
C PRO A 68 11.80 -11.31 -11.82
N VAL A 69 10.65 -11.25 -11.15
CA VAL A 69 9.83 -10.02 -11.09
C VAL A 69 10.54 -8.95 -10.25
N ALA A 70 11.12 -9.35 -9.13
CA ALA A 70 11.92 -8.44 -8.28
C ALA A 70 13.18 -7.94 -9.01
N GLU A 71 13.87 -8.79 -9.79
CA GLU A 71 14.99 -8.40 -10.67
C GLU A 71 14.51 -7.37 -11.72
N THR A 72 13.31 -7.55 -12.27
CA THR A 72 12.70 -6.58 -13.20
C THR A 72 12.43 -5.24 -12.52
N CYS A 73 11.94 -5.24 -11.26
CA CYS A 73 11.76 -4.00 -10.49
C CYS A 73 13.08 -3.23 -10.35
N VAL A 74 14.16 -3.92 -9.96
CA VAL A 74 15.50 -3.31 -9.86
C VAL A 74 15.97 -2.77 -11.21
N ALA A 75 15.82 -3.54 -12.29
CA ALA A 75 16.21 -3.11 -13.63
C ALA A 75 15.42 -1.88 -14.13
N LEU A 76 14.17 -1.74 -13.72
CA LEU A 76 13.32 -0.59 -14.01
C LEU A 76 13.57 0.59 -13.06
N GLY A 77 14.28 0.40 -11.95
CA GLY A 77 14.55 1.43 -10.94
C GLY A 77 13.43 1.60 -9.90
N ILE A 78 12.49 0.65 -9.81
CA ILE A 78 11.44 0.67 -8.77
C ILE A 78 12.11 0.40 -7.41
N PRO A 79 11.99 1.31 -6.43
CA PRO A 79 12.79 1.24 -5.21
C PRO A 79 12.29 0.20 -4.19
N VAL A 80 10.99 -0.10 -4.18
CA VAL A 80 10.36 -0.92 -3.12
C VAL A 80 9.40 -1.94 -3.68
N LEU A 81 9.47 -3.17 -3.15
CA LEU A 81 8.53 -4.26 -3.37
C LEU A 81 7.70 -4.47 -2.09
N ALA A 82 6.37 -4.48 -2.18
CA ALA A 82 5.48 -4.72 -1.05
C ALA A 82 4.92 -6.15 -1.11
N LEU A 83 5.13 -6.94 -0.06
CA LEU A 83 4.81 -8.37 0.01
C LEU A 83 3.46 -8.60 0.70
N PHE A 84 2.54 -9.30 0.02
CA PHE A 84 1.25 -9.72 0.58
C PHE A 84 1.14 -11.25 0.49
N PRO A 85 1.08 -11.99 1.63
CA PRO A 85 1.04 -13.44 1.62
C PRO A 85 -0.33 -13.98 1.20
N VAL A 86 -0.31 -15.08 0.46
CA VAL A 86 -1.49 -15.91 0.16
C VAL A 86 -1.26 -17.27 0.79
N LEU A 87 -1.92 -17.53 1.91
CA LEU A 87 -1.72 -18.76 2.69
C LEU A 87 -2.73 -19.83 2.30
N ASP A 88 -2.27 -21.08 2.41
CA ASP A 88 -3.17 -22.22 2.43
C ASP A 88 -4.13 -22.08 3.62
N THR A 89 -5.40 -22.42 3.41
CA THR A 89 -6.44 -22.38 4.45
C THR A 89 -6.10 -23.26 5.65
N ALA A 90 -5.34 -24.34 5.45
CA ALA A 90 -4.88 -25.23 6.51
C ALA A 90 -3.90 -24.57 7.50
N LEU A 91 -3.23 -23.50 7.11
CA LEU A 91 -2.32 -22.71 7.97
C LEU A 91 -3.03 -21.57 8.70
N LYS A 92 -4.28 -21.28 8.35
CA LYS A 92 -5.06 -20.24 9.02
C LYS A 92 -5.65 -20.77 10.32
N THR A 93 -5.58 -19.97 11.37
CA THR A 93 -6.09 -20.30 12.70
C THR A 93 -6.89 -19.13 13.27
N PRO A 94 -7.78 -19.34 14.26
CA PRO A 94 -8.50 -18.20 14.87
C PRO A 94 -7.59 -17.15 15.49
N ASP A 95 -6.42 -17.56 16.00
CA ASP A 95 -5.41 -16.71 16.64
C ASP A 95 -4.34 -16.18 15.67
N GLY A 96 -4.41 -16.55 14.38
CA GLY A 96 -3.46 -16.07 13.37
C GLY A 96 -2.01 -16.45 13.63
N ARG A 97 -1.71 -17.54 14.35
CA ARG A 97 -0.37 -17.92 14.84
C ARG A 97 0.71 -18.00 13.75
N GLU A 98 0.34 -18.27 12.51
CA GLU A 98 1.29 -18.30 11.38
C GLU A 98 1.89 -16.91 11.09
N ALA A 99 1.27 -15.81 11.52
CA ALA A 99 1.80 -14.45 11.40
C ALA A 99 3.12 -14.26 12.16
N THR A 100 3.32 -15.01 13.24
CA THR A 100 4.50 -14.93 14.11
C THR A 100 5.49 -16.08 13.89
N ASN A 101 5.28 -16.91 12.86
CA ASN A 101 6.18 -18.00 12.52
C ASN A 101 7.45 -17.47 11.84
N PRO A 102 8.65 -17.61 12.45
CA PRO A 102 9.91 -17.12 11.88
C PRO A 102 10.30 -17.85 10.57
N ASP A 103 9.78 -19.06 10.35
CA ASP A 103 9.98 -19.84 9.14
C ASP A 103 8.77 -19.82 8.19
N GLY A 104 7.81 -18.93 8.48
CA GLY A 104 6.62 -18.69 7.66
C GLY A 104 6.95 -18.12 6.29
N LEU A 105 5.92 -18.01 5.44
CA LEU A 105 6.07 -17.59 4.04
C LEU A 105 6.72 -16.21 3.91
N VAL A 106 6.27 -15.21 4.70
CA VAL A 106 6.78 -13.82 4.61
C VAL A 106 8.25 -13.73 5.03
N PRO A 107 8.69 -14.23 6.20
CA PRO A 107 10.10 -14.21 6.59
C PRO A 107 11.01 -14.95 5.61
N ARG A 108 10.57 -16.08 5.05
CA ARG A 108 11.33 -16.82 4.02
C ARG A 108 11.49 -15.99 2.74
N ALA A 109 10.42 -15.33 2.29
CA ALA A 109 10.44 -14.48 1.11
C ALA A 109 11.38 -13.28 1.31
N VAL A 110 11.32 -12.61 2.47
CA VAL A 110 12.20 -11.50 2.83
C VAL A 110 13.67 -11.93 2.78
N ARG A 111 14.04 -13.04 3.47
CA ARG A 111 15.42 -13.54 3.47
C ARG A 111 15.93 -13.86 2.07
N ALA A 112 15.13 -14.52 1.25
CA ALA A 112 15.53 -14.90 -0.10
C ALA A 112 15.68 -13.70 -1.04
N LEU A 113 14.76 -12.72 -0.98
CA LEU A 113 14.84 -11.49 -1.75
C LEU A 113 16.05 -10.66 -1.33
N LYS A 114 16.30 -10.48 -0.02
CA LYS A 114 17.46 -9.75 0.50
C LYS A 114 18.79 -10.41 0.15
N ALA A 115 18.87 -11.73 0.18
CA ALA A 115 20.05 -12.46 -0.25
C ALA A 115 20.38 -12.25 -1.74
N ARG A 116 19.34 -12.15 -2.59
CA ARG A 116 19.49 -12.00 -4.05
C ARG A 116 19.63 -10.54 -4.50
N LEU A 117 18.87 -9.63 -3.88
CA LEU A 117 18.69 -8.23 -4.28
C LEU A 117 18.76 -7.32 -3.04
N PRO A 118 19.93 -7.21 -2.38
CA PRO A 118 20.07 -6.45 -1.12
C PRO A 118 19.73 -4.95 -1.26
N GLN A 119 19.83 -4.40 -2.47
CA GLN A 119 19.50 -3.00 -2.79
C GLN A 119 18.00 -2.73 -2.93
N LEU A 120 17.16 -3.75 -3.15
CA LEU A 120 15.72 -3.58 -3.27
C LEU A 120 15.10 -3.40 -1.88
N GLY A 121 14.39 -2.30 -1.68
CA GLY A 121 13.62 -2.08 -0.48
C GLY A 121 12.46 -3.09 -0.39
N LEU A 122 12.28 -3.70 0.77
CA LEU A 122 11.16 -4.61 1.03
C LEU A 122 10.23 -4.00 2.07
N LEU A 123 8.94 -4.00 1.75
CA LEU A 123 7.85 -3.62 2.64
C LEU A 123 6.99 -4.85 2.92
N THR A 124 6.68 -5.11 4.19
CA THR A 124 5.78 -6.19 4.58
C THR A 124 4.57 -5.64 5.34
N ASP A 125 3.42 -6.19 5.05
CA ASP A 125 2.18 -5.87 5.76
C ASP A 125 2.21 -6.45 7.18
N VAL A 126 1.71 -5.70 8.15
CA VAL A 126 1.51 -6.15 9.54
C VAL A 126 0.01 -6.08 9.82
N ALA A 127 -0.66 -7.22 9.73
CA ALA A 127 -2.08 -7.42 9.98
C ALA A 127 -2.37 -8.92 10.03
N LEU A 128 -3.48 -9.33 10.64
CA LEU A 128 -3.77 -10.75 10.85
C LEU A 128 -4.74 -11.36 9.83
N ASP A 129 -5.38 -10.58 8.96
CA ASP A 129 -6.40 -11.07 8.03
C ASP A 129 -5.92 -12.16 7.05
N PRO A 130 -4.64 -12.21 6.58
CA PRO A 130 -4.17 -13.34 5.80
C PRO A 130 -4.04 -14.63 6.61
N PHE A 131 -3.91 -14.53 7.94
CA PHE A 131 -3.55 -15.61 8.85
C PHE A 131 -4.73 -16.14 9.67
N THR A 132 -5.81 -15.38 9.77
CA THR A 132 -7.00 -15.74 10.56
C THR A 132 -8.04 -16.50 9.74
N THR A 133 -8.74 -17.45 10.40
CA THR A 133 -9.84 -18.20 9.77
C THR A 133 -11.09 -17.36 9.54
N HIS A 134 -11.25 -16.26 10.26
CA HIS A 134 -12.38 -15.32 10.16
C HIS A 134 -12.07 -14.10 9.27
N GLY A 135 -10.84 -13.90 8.81
CA GLY A 135 -10.44 -12.86 7.86
C GLY A 135 -10.46 -11.42 8.40
N GLN A 136 -10.53 -11.24 9.73
CA GLN A 136 -10.37 -9.94 10.38
C GLN A 136 -8.89 -9.62 10.57
N ASP A 137 -8.56 -8.32 10.63
CA ASP A 137 -7.18 -7.83 10.80
C ASP A 137 -6.66 -8.02 12.24
N GLY A 138 -7.55 -8.32 13.20
CA GLY A 138 -7.27 -8.54 14.61
C GLY A 138 -7.91 -9.81 15.15
N LEU A 139 -7.62 -10.13 16.41
CA LEU A 139 -8.24 -11.22 17.17
C LEU A 139 -9.68 -10.87 17.50
N ILE A 140 -10.52 -11.89 17.65
CA ILE A 140 -11.93 -11.73 17.98
C ILE A 140 -12.29 -12.54 19.24
N ASP A 141 -13.25 -12.03 20.02
CA ASP A 141 -13.88 -12.80 21.08
C ASP A 141 -15.04 -13.66 20.56
N ASP A 142 -15.71 -14.38 21.45
CA ASP A 142 -16.85 -15.24 21.12
C ASP A 142 -18.05 -14.49 20.52
N SER A 143 -18.13 -13.17 20.73
CA SER A 143 -19.16 -12.30 20.14
C SER A 143 -18.81 -11.80 18.75
N GLY A 144 -17.54 -11.98 18.32
CA GLY A 144 -17.00 -11.43 17.09
C GLY A 144 -16.47 -9.99 17.23
N TYR A 145 -16.35 -9.49 18.46
CA TYR A 145 -15.73 -8.18 18.74
C TYR A 145 -14.22 -8.26 18.58
N ILE A 146 -13.62 -7.23 17.98
CA ILE A 146 -12.17 -7.15 17.77
C ILE A 146 -11.48 -6.74 19.07
N LEU A 147 -10.59 -7.59 19.56
CA LEU A 147 -9.79 -7.39 20.76
C LEU A 147 -8.55 -6.53 20.43
N ASN A 148 -8.59 -5.25 20.77
CA ASN A 148 -7.52 -4.31 20.41
C ASN A 148 -6.18 -4.69 21.03
N ASP A 149 -6.12 -4.78 22.35
CA ASP A 149 -4.86 -4.89 23.10
C ASP A 149 -4.17 -6.23 22.82
N GLU A 150 -4.92 -7.33 22.82
CA GLU A 150 -4.41 -8.67 22.50
C GLU A 150 -3.94 -8.75 21.04
N THR A 151 -4.62 -8.05 20.13
CA THR A 151 -4.18 -7.95 18.73
C THR A 151 -2.84 -7.22 18.63
N VAL A 152 -2.68 -6.09 19.31
CA VAL A 152 -1.44 -5.31 19.31
C VAL A 152 -0.25 -6.15 19.78
N GLU A 153 -0.41 -7.00 20.79
CA GLU A 153 0.64 -7.92 21.25
C GLU A 153 1.11 -8.86 20.11
N VAL A 154 0.18 -9.42 19.35
CA VAL A 154 0.50 -10.31 18.22
C VAL A 154 1.14 -9.54 17.07
N LEU A 155 0.66 -8.32 16.75
CA LEU A 155 1.23 -7.47 15.71
C LEU A 155 2.68 -7.07 16.02
N VAL A 156 2.99 -6.81 17.28
CA VAL A 156 4.38 -6.57 17.74
C VAL A 156 5.26 -7.77 17.42
N GLN A 157 4.81 -9.00 17.75
CA GLN A 157 5.59 -10.21 17.45
C GLN A 157 5.73 -10.41 15.93
N GLN A 158 4.68 -10.18 15.14
CA GLN A 158 4.74 -10.25 13.69
C GLN A 158 5.78 -9.27 13.13
N ALA A 159 5.77 -8.01 13.57
CA ALA A 159 6.73 -7.00 13.14
C ALA A 159 8.18 -7.37 13.51
N LEU A 160 8.41 -7.92 14.71
CA LEU A 160 9.73 -8.39 15.14
C LEU A 160 10.24 -9.55 14.27
N VAL A 161 9.40 -10.55 13.98
CA VAL A 161 9.76 -11.68 13.12
C VAL A 161 10.12 -11.21 11.69
N GLN A 162 9.40 -10.23 11.17
CA GLN A 162 9.69 -9.64 9.86
C GLN A 162 11.00 -8.84 9.89
N ALA A 163 11.25 -8.07 10.97
CA ALA A 163 12.51 -7.33 11.15
C ALA A 163 13.72 -8.27 11.29
N GLU A 164 13.59 -9.37 12.03
CA GLU A 164 14.63 -10.42 12.15
C GLU A 164 14.94 -11.08 10.79
N ALA A 165 13.96 -11.19 9.90
CA ALA A 165 14.15 -11.66 8.54
C ALA A 165 14.89 -10.67 7.63
N GLY A 166 15.02 -9.40 8.04
CA GLY A 166 15.75 -8.36 7.32
C GLY A 166 14.87 -7.43 6.47
N VAL A 167 13.59 -7.27 6.81
CA VAL A 167 12.71 -6.32 6.12
C VAL A 167 13.17 -4.87 6.37
N ASP A 168 12.99 -4.01 5.37
CA ASP A 168 13.35 -2.58 5.49
C ASP A 168 12.22 -1.73 6.07
N ILE A 169 10.97 -2.10 5.78
CA ILE A 169 9.77 -1.34 6.16
C ILE A 169 8.69 -2.32 6.64
N VAL A 170 8.25 -2.17 7.87
CA VAL A 170 7.01 -2.79 8.35
C VAL A 170 5.86 -1.82 8.16
N ALA A 171 4.70 -2.30 7.69
CA ALA A 171 3.58 -1.46 7.33
C ALA A 171 2.28 -1.92 8.02
N PRO A 172 2.05 -1.51 9.28
CA PRO A 172 0.85 -1.88 10.02
C PRO A 172 -0.42 -1.37 9.34
N SER A 173 -1.29 -2.29 8.95
CA SER A 173 -2.52 -2.00 8.20
C SER A 173 -3.79 -2.42 8.92
N ASP A 174 -3.67 -2.82 10.17
CA ASP A 174 -4.71 -3.38 11.01
C ASP A 174 -5.68 -2.33 11.59
N MET A 175 -5.22 -1.10 11.82
CA MET A 175 -5.96 0.04 12.41
C MET A 175 -6.29 -0.14 13.91
N MET A 176 -5.52 -0.93 14.67
CA MET A 176 -5.70 -1.02 16.13
C MET A 176 -5.08 0.22 16.82
N ASP A 177 -5.71 0.66 17.91
CA ASP A 177 -5.22 1.80 18.68
C ASP A 177 -3.87 1.50 19.36
N GLY A 178 -2.90 2.42 19.26
CA GLY A 178 -1.61 2.30 19.94
C GLY A 178 -0.60 1.33 19.31
N ARG A 179 -0.94 0.68 18.20
CA ARG A 179 -0.09 -0.33 17.54
C ARG A 179 1.24 0.21 17.05
N ILE A 180 1.27 1.44 16.56
CA ILE A 180 2.51 2.03 16.02
C ILE A 180 3.52 2.25 17.15
N GLY A 181 3.07 2.79 18.29
CA GLY A 181 3.92 3.01 19.46
C GLY A 181 4.46 1.71 20.06
N ALA A 182 3.62 0.69 20.13
CA ALA A 182 4.01 -0.63 20.62
C ALA A 182 5.06 -1.28 19.71
N ILE A 183 4.84 -1.29 18.38
CA ILE A 183 5.77 -1.83 17.39
C ILE A 183 7.09 -1.04 17.42
N ARG A 184 7.05 0.30 17.41
CA ARG A 184 8.26 1.13 17.47
C ARG A 184 9.08 0.82 18.71
N SER A 185 8.44 0.79 19.87
CA SER A 185 9.11 0.48 21.14
C SER A 185 9.80 -0.90 21.12
N ALA A 186 9.14 -1.89 20.57
CA ALA A 186 9.68 -3.24 20.45
C ALA A 186 10.86 -3.32 19.47
N LEU A 187 10.78 -2.67 18.32
CA LEU A 187 11.89 -2.59 17.35
C LEU A 187 13.12 -1.92 17.97
N GLU A 188 12.94 -0.81 18.68
CA GLU A 188 14.04 -0.12 19.38
C GLU A 188 14.67 -0.99 20.48
N ALA A 189 13.84 -1.65 21.29
CA ALA A 189 14.33 -2.54 22.36
C ALA A 189 15.15 -3.71 21.80
N ARG A 190 14.78 -4.24 20.64
CA ARG A 190 15.47 -5.33 19.94
C ARG A 190 16.60 -4.85 19.02
N LYS A 191 16.90 -3.54 18.99
CA LYS A 191 17.96 -2.90 18.18
C LYS A 191 17.73 -2.93 16.66
N PHE A 192 16.49 -3.06 16.22
CA PHE A 192 16.10 -2.90 14.80
C PHE A 192 15.90 -1.42 14.47
N ILE A 193 16.86 -0.57 14.85
CA ILE A 193 16.79 0.90 14.76
C ILE A 193 16.69 1.44 13.33
N HIS A 194 16.95 0.62 12.31
CA HIS A 194 16.87 0.99 10.90
C HIS A 194 15.61 0.50 10.20
N THR A 195 14.78 -0.32 10.86
CA THR A 195 13.49 -0.75 10.33
C THR A 195 12.49 0.40 10.42
N LYS A 196 12.00 0.85 9.27
CA LYS A 196 11.03 1.94 9.16
C LYS A 196 9.62 1.42 9.41
N ILE A 197 8.75 2.31 9.90
CA ILE A 197 7.31 2.06 10.00
C ILE A 197 6.59 2.95 8.98
N MET A 198 5.92 2.33 7.99
CA MET A 198 4.95 2.99 7.13
C MET A 198 3.55 2.66 7.62
N ALA A 199 2.95 3.54 8.41
CA ALA A 199 1.64 3.30 9.00
C ALA A 199 0.52 3.51 7.98
N TYR A 200 -0.41 2.58 7.89
CA TYR A 200 -1.69 2.79 7.20
C TYR A 200 -2.59 3.67 8.09
N SER A 201 -2.21 4.93 8.26
CA SER A 201 -2.80 5.84 9.23
C SER A 201 -4.22 6.26 8.88
N ALA A 202 -4.55 6.36 7.59
CA ALA A 202 -5.88 6.70 7.11
C ALA A 202 -6.42 5.59 6.21
N LYS A 203 -6.86 4.48 6.80
CA LYS A 203 -7.43 3.34 6.09
C LYS A 203 -8.95 3.30 6.28
N TYR A 204 -9.67 3.42 5.19
CA TYR A 204 -11.14 3.49 5.14
C TYR A 204 -11.78 2.13 4.91
N ALA A 205 -12.96 1.90 5.47
CA ALA A 205 -13.82 0.75 5.18
C ALA A 205 -14.42 0.91 3.77
N SER A 206 -13.68 0.45 2.75
CA SER A 206 -13.97 0.77 1.36
C SER A 206 -14.52 -0.40 0.55
N ALA A 207 -15.45 -0.10 -0.36
CA ALA A 207 -15.93 -1.04 -1.37
C ALA A 207 -14.88 -1.36 -2.44
N PHE A 208 -13.85 -0.52 -2.60
CA PHE A 208 -12.76 -0.72 -3.56
C PHE A 208 -11.79 -1.87 -3.22
N TYR A 209 -11.96 -2.56 -2.08
CA TYR A 209 -11.12 -3.71 -1.70
C TYR A 209 -11.58 -5.05 -2.29
N GLY A 210 -12.69 -5.07 -3.05
CA GLY A 210 -13.25 -6.32 -3.58
C GLY A 210 -12.24 -7.24 -4.26
N PRO A 211 -11.47 -6.77 -5.27
CA PRO A 211 -10.49 -7.60 -5.97
C PRO A 211 -9.31 -8.07 -5.09
N PHE A 212 -8.88 -7.28 -4.11
CA PHE A 212 -7.84 -7.69 -3.15
C PHE A 212 -8.29 -8.89 -2.31
N ARG A 213 -9.55 -8.88 -1.84
CA ARG A 213 -10.12 -10.02 -1.09
C ARG A 213 -10.15 -11.31 -1.92
N ASP A 214 -10.35 -11.19 -3.23
CA ASP A 214 -10.22 -12.31 -4.17
C ASP A 214 -8.75 -12.76 -4.25
N ALA A 215 -7.82 -11.83 -4.41
CA ALA A 215 -6.38 -12.10 -4.55
C ALA A 215 -5.79 -12.85 -3.36
N VAL A 216 -6.13 -12.48 -2.11
CA VAL A 216 -5.62 -13.13 -0.88
C VAL A 216 -6.53 -14.26 -0.38
N GLY A 217 -7.63 -14.57 -1.09
CA GLY A 217 -8.56 -15.63 -0.71
C GLY A 217 -9.40 -15.34 0.56
N SER A 218 -9.46 -14.07 1.02
CA SER A 218 -10.19 -13.71 2.24
C SER A 218 -11.68 -13.47 2.03
N LYS A 219 -12.16 -13.45 0.79
CA LYS A 219 -13.60 -13.25 0.47
C LYS A 219 -14.49 -14.33 1.07
N ALA A 220 -14.01 -15.57 1.10
CA ALA A 220 -14.74 -16.71 1.65
C ALA A 220 -14.74 -16.74 3.19
N THR A 221 -13.68 -16.22 3.82
CA THR A 221 -13.48 -16.27 5.28
C THR A 221 -14.21 -15.13 6.01
N LEU A 222 -14.26 -13.93 5.44
CA LEU A 222 -14.94 -12.77 6.06
C LEU A 222 -16.47 -12.95 6.16
N GLY A 223 -17.08 -13.79 5.30
CA GLY A 223 -18.52 -14.09 5.32
C GLY A 223 -19.37 -12.82 5.19
N LYS A 224 -20.28 -12.60 6.17
CA LYS A 224 -21.16 -11.41 6.26
C LYS A 224 -20.59 -10.33 7.19
N SER A 225 -19.45 -10.54 7.87
CA SER A 225 -18.85 -9.54 8.74
C SER A 225 -18.18 -8.44 7.91
N ASP A 226 -18.06 -7.26 8.50
CA ASP A 226 -17.36 -6.12 7.89
C ASP A 226 -16.20 -5.66 8.78
N LYS A 227 -15.46 -4.66 8.34
CA LYS A 227 -14.29 -4.11 9.04
C LYS A 227 -14.53 -2.68 9.56
N LYS A 228 -15.81 -2.25 9.63
CA LYS A 228 -16.17 -0.86 9.99
C LYS A 228 -15.93 -0.52 11.45
N VAL A 229 -15.73 -1.53 12.29
CA VAL A 229 -15.46 -1.35 13.73
C VAL A 229 -14.03 -0.85 14.00
N TYR A 230 -13.14 -0.93 13.01
CA TYR A 230 -11.76 -0.45 13.13
C TYR A 230 -11.23 0.28 11.89
N GLN A 231 -11.83 0.12 10.72
CA GLN A 231 -11.52 0.94 9.54
C GLN A 231 -12.44 2.15 9.51
N MET A 232 -11.90 3.31 9.13
CA MET A 232 -12.60 4.59 9.15
C MET A 232 -13.82 4.62 8.22
N ASP A 233 -14.83 5.39 8.61
CA ASP A 233 -16.01 5.63 7.77
C ASP A 233 -15.63 6.45 6.53
N PRO A 234 -16.04 6.03 5.31
CA PRO A 234 -15.78 6.77 4.08
C PRO A 234 -16.30 8.21 4.06
N GLY A 235 -17.26 8.54 4.91
CA GLY A 235 -17.80 9.90 5.06
C GLY A 235 -16.95 10.84 5.91
N ASN A 236 -15.91 10.32 6.60
CA ASN A 236 -15.12 11.09 7.57
C ASN A 236 -13.82 11.59 6.94
N SER A 237 -13.51 12.85 7.16
CA SER A 237 -12.32 13.52 6.66
C SER A 237 -11.44 14.07 7.80
N ASP A 238 -12.04 14.62 8.87
CA ASP A 238 -11.31 15.15 10.01
C ASP A 238 -10.75 14.05 10.92
N GLU A 239 -11.39 12.89 10.95
CA GLU A 239 -10.92 11.69 11.63
C GLU A 239 -9.54 11.27 11.10
N ALA A 240 -9.34 11.30 9.79
CA ALA A 240 -8.06 10.96 9.17
C ALA A 240 -6.89 11.79 9.70
N LEU A 241 -7.11 13.08 9.98
CA LEU A 241 -6.04 13.91 10.55
C LEU A 241 -5.74 13.54 11.99
N ARG A 242 -6.74 13.12 12.78
CA ARG A 242 -6.51 12.62 14.16
C ARG A 242 -5.73 11.32 14.16
N GLU A 243 -6.13 10.36 13.33
CA GLU A 243 -5.45 9.07 13.19
C GLU A 243 -3.98 9.25 12.76
N VAL A 244 -3.74 10.07 11.73
CA VAL A 244 -2.38 10.37 11.27
C VAL A 244 -1.56 11.06 12.34
N ALA A 245 -2.14 12.00 13.11
CA ALA A 245 -1.44 12.68 14.20
C ALA A 245 -1.01 11.71 15.31
N LEU A 246 -1.87 10.73 15.66
CA LEU A 246 -1.56 9.70 16.63
C LEU A 246 -0.42 8.81 16.15
N ASP A 247 -0.50 8.27 14.94
CA ASP A 247 0.55 7.41 14.38
C ASP A 247 1.91 8.12 14.28
N ILE A 248 1.92 9.43 13.93
CA ILE A 248 3.16 10.24 13.92
C ILE A 248 3.71 10.39 15.35
N ALA A 249 2.87 10.70 16.32
CA ALA A 249 3.27 10.83 17.73
C ALA A 249 3.79 9.52 18.31
N GLU A 250 3.28 8.39 17.84
CA GLU A 250 3.69 7.03 18.19
C GLU A 250 5.00 6.58 17.49
N GLY A 251 5.49 7.30 16.52
CA GLY A 251 6.79 7.04 15.88
C GLY A 251 6.72 6.42 14.48
N ALA A 252 5.66 6.68 13.72
CA ALA A 252 5.64 6.38 12.29
C ALA A 252 6.68 7.23 11.54
N ASP A 253 7.46 6.61 10.66
CA ASP A 253 8.39 7.32 9.77
C ASP A 253 7.70 7.85 8.52
N MET A 254 6.66 7.16 8.10
CA MET A 254 5.86 7.43 6.90
C MET A 254 4.39 7.13 7.18
N VAL A 255 3.49 7.85 6.54
CA VAL A 255 2.04 7.67 6.66
C VAL A 255 1.40 7.37 5.32
N MET A 256 0.35 6.54 5.31
CA MET A 256 -0.33 6.11 4.09
C MET A 256 -1.84 6.32 4.18
N VAL A 257 -2.42 6.80 3.08
CA VAL A 257 -3.87 6.89 2.84
C VAL A 257 -4.31 5.73 1.96
N LYS A 258 -5.33 4.98 2.39
CA LYS A 258 -5.87 3.82 1.66
C LYS A 258 -7.41 3.79 1.77
N PRO A 259 -8.16 3.72 0.64
CA PRO A 259 -7.71 3.79 -0.76
C PRO A 259 -7.11 5.13 -1.16
N GLY A 260 -6.61 5.23 -2.39
CA GLY A 260 -5.94 6.42 -2.87
C GLY A 260 -6.81 7.36 -3.73
N MET A 261 -7.24 6.95 -4.94
CA MET A 261 -7.94 7.83 -5.88
C MET A 261 -9.22 8.47 -5.33
N PRO A 262 -10.11 7.75 -4.62
CA PRO A 262 -11.31 8.33 -4.04
C PRO A 262 -11.03 9.26 -2.84
N TYR A 263 -9.79 9.29 -2.34
CA TYR A 263 -9.36 10.01 -1.13
C TYR A 263 -8.18 10.96 -1.39
N LEU A 264 -8.08 11.52 -2.60
CA LEU A 264 -7.05 12.52 -2.94
C LEU A 264 -7.16 13.79 -2.08
N ASP A 265 -8.35 14.13 -1.64
CA ASP A 265 -8.61 15.20 -0.67
C ASP A 265 -7.94 14.91 0.67
N ILE A 266 -8.00 13.65 1.15
CA ILE A 266 -7.34 13.21 2.38
C ILE A 266 -5.82 13.24 2.21
N VAL A 267 -5.29 12.73 1.08
CA VAL A 267 -3.86 12.82 0.76
C VAL A 267 -3.38 14.26 0.83
N ARG A 268 -4.15 15.19 0.23
CA ARG A 268 -3.81 16.62 0.23
C ARG A 268 -3.83 17.20 1.63
N ARG A 269 -4.88 16.91 2.41
CA ARG A 269 -5.03 17.40 3.78
C ARG A 269 -3.91 16.92 4.69
N VAL A 270 -3.59 15.61 4.65
CA VAL A 270 -2.50 15.01 5.43
C VAL A 270 -1.15 15.66 5.07
N LYS A 271 -0.87 15.81 3.77
CA LYS A 271 0.38 16.42 3.32
C LYS A 271 0.52 17.87 3.74
N ASP A 272 -0.54 18.65 3.65
CA ASP A 272 -0.53 20.07 4.03
C ASP A 272 -0.37 20.27 5.54
N GLU A 273 -1.06 19.45 6.34
CA GLU A 273 -1.06 19.55 7.80
C GLU A 273 0.28 19.10 8.39
N PHE A 274 0.72 17.90 8.04
CA PHE A 274 1.85 17.26 8.75
C PHE A 274 3.19 17.40 8.04
N ARG A 275 3.20 17.58 6.72
CA ARG A 275 4.41 17.61 5.87
C ARG A 275 5.33 16.39 6.01
N MET A 276 4.79 15.31 6.57
CA MET A 276 5.45 14.01 6.66
C MET A 276 5.55 13.37 5.27
N PRO A 277 6.45 12.38 5.07
CA PRO A 277 6.39 11.49 3.92
C PRO A 277 5.03 10.80 3.86
N THR A 278 4.23 11.17 2.84
CA THR A 278 2.83 10.76 2.68
C THR A 278 2.69 9.87 1.46
N PHE A 279 2.18 8.66 1.68
CA PHE A 279 1.98 7.66 0.64
C PHE A 279 0.50 7.45 0.37
N ALA A 280 0.18 6.92 -0.80
CA ALA A 280 -1.17 6.52 -1.15
C ALA A 280 -1.18 5.13 -1.78
N TYR A 281 -2.20 4.35 -1.47
CA TYR A 281 -2.38 3.04 -2.11
C TYR A 281 -3.48 3.14 -3.19
N GLN A 282 -3.07 3.06 -4.45
CA GLN A 282 -4.01 2.80 -5.55
C GLN A 282 -4.43 1.33 -5.48
N VAL A 283 -5.56 1.07 -4.82
CA VAL A 283 -5.98 -0.28 -4.45
C VAL A 283 -6.52 -1.10 -5.63
N SER A 284 -6.73 -2.36 -5.38
CA SER A 284 -7.15 -3.35 -6.37
C SER A 284 -8.40 -2.97 -7.17
N GLY A 285 -9.41 -2.38 -6.50
CA GLY A 285 -10.63 -1.93 -7.19
C GLY A 285 -10.39 -0.75 -8.12
N GLU A 286 -9.51 0.17 -7.73
CA GLU A 286 -9.11 1.31 -8.57
C GLU A 286 -8.35 0.82 -9.82
N TYR A 287 -7.39 -0.09 -9.61
CA TYR A 287 -6.66 -0.75 -10.69
C TYR A 287 -7.61 -1.49 -11.65
N SER A 288 -8.47 -2.35 -11.11
CA SER A 288 -9.40 -3.17 -11.92
C SER A 288 -10.41 -2.32 -12.67
N MET A 289 -10.89 -1.23 -12.09
CA MET A 289 -11.80 -0.27 -12.73
C MET A 289 -11.16 0.35 -13.98
N LEU A 290 -9.91 0.82 -13.87
CA LEU A 290 -9.19 1.39 -15.01
C LEU A 290 -8.87 0.35 -16.08
N LYS A 291 -8.44 -0.86 -15.68
CA LYS A 291 -8.21 -1.99 -16.60
C LYS A 291 -9.49 -2.38 -17.34
N ALA A 292 -10.62 -2.46 -16.65
CA ALA A 292 -11.90 -2.80 -17.26
C ALA A 292 -12.37 -1.74 -18.27
N ALA A 293 -12.26 -0.46 -17.93
CA ALA A 293 -12.60 0.63 -18.84
C ALA A 293 -11.71 0.64 -20.10
N ALA A 294 -10.42 0.38 -19.93
CA ALA A 294 -9.47 0.29 -21.03
C ALA A 294 -9.75 -0.95 -21.92
N ALA A 295 -10.03 -2.11 -21.33
CA ALA A 295 -10.34 -3.33 -22.06
C ALA A 295 -11.62 -3.22 -22.91
N ASN A 296 -12.58 -2.37 -22.50
CA ASN A 296 -13.79 -2.05 -23.27
C ASN A 296 -13.56 -0.93 -24.32
N GLY A 297 -12.35 -0.38 -24.43
CA GLY A 297 -12.04 0.70 -25.37
C GLY A 297 -12.63 2.06 -25.00
N TRP A 298 -13.10 2.24 -23.78
CA TRP A 298 -13.68 3.50 -23.32
C TRP A 298 -12.62 4.52 -22.91
N LEU A 299 -11.45 4.04 -22.43
CA LEU A 299 -10.31 4.85 -22.06
C LEU A 299 -9.04 4.29 -22.71
N ASP A 300 -8.10 5.17 -23.04
CA ASP A 300 -6.74 4.76 -23.39
C ASP A 300 -6.00 4.29 -22.13
N HIS A 301 -5.48 3.07 -22.16
CA HIS A 301 -4.85 2.41 -21.00
C HIS A 301 -3.67 3.21 -20.45
N ASP A 302 -2.73 3.57 -21.31
CA ASP A 302 -1.49 4.19 -20.86
C ASP A 302 -1.72 5.64 -20.43
N ALA A 303 -2.59 6.35 -21.14
CA ALA A 303 -2.96 7.71 -20.78
C ALA A 303 -3.65 7.78 -19.42
N VAL A 304 -4.68 6.91 -19.16
CA VAL A 304 -5.41 6.96 -17.88
C VAL A 304 -4.58 6.43 -16.72
N MET A 305 -3.72 5.42 -16.94
CA MET A 305 -2.76 4.95 -15.97
C MET A 305 -1.86 6.10 -15.51
N MET A 306 -1.18 6.77 -16.43
CA MET A 306 -0.25 7.85 -16.13
C MET A 306 -0.94 9.07 -15.52
N GLU A 307 -2.14 9.42 -15.97
CA GLU A 307 -2.92 10.51 -15.40
C GLU A 307 -3.37 10.21 -13.97
N SER A 308 -3.81 8.98 -13.69
CA SER A 308 -4.19 8.57 -12.34
C SER A 308 -3.03 8.65 -11.36
N LEU A 309 -1.84 8.19 -11.76
CA LEU A 309 -0.63 8.27 -10.93
C LEU A 309 -0.16 9.72 -10.73
N LEU A 310 -0.24 10.54 -11.77
CA LEU A 310 0.06 11.97 -11.66
C LEU A 310 -0.93 12.71 -10.74
N ALA A 311 -2.18 12.25 -10.64
CA ALA A 311 -3.17 12.82 -9.73
C ALA A 311 -2.76 12.65 -8.26
N PHE A 312 -2.16 11.51 -7.88
CA PHE A 312 -1.58 11.31 -6.54
C PHE A 312 -0.45 12.29 -6.25
N LYS A 313 0.47 12.48 -7.21
CA LYS A 313 1.57 13.44 -7.07
C LYS A 313 1.03 14.87 -6.91
N ARG A 314 0.05 15.25 -7.70
CA ARG A 314 -0.62 16.56 -7.60
C ARG A 314 -1.33 16.75 -6.25
N ALA A 315 -1.87 15.69 -5.67
CA ALA A 315 -2.46 15.71 -4.34
C ALA A 315 -1.39 15.79 -3.23
N GLY A 316 -0.11 15.55 -3.54
CA GLY A 316 1.01 15.68 -2.59
C GLY A 316 1.58 14.36 -2.10
N ALA A 317 1.19 13.21 -2.68
CA ALA A 317 1.81 11.95 -2.34
C ALA A 317 3.30 11.93 -2.71
N ASP A 318 4.15 11.50 -1.78
CA ASP A 318 5.58 11.30 -2.01
C ASP A 318 5.83 9.99 -2.78
N GLY A 319 5.03 8.95 -2.49
CA GLY A 319 5.07 7.68 -3.22
C GLY A 319 3.71 7.03 -3.33
N ILE A 320 3.61 6.07 -4.25
CA ILE A 320 2.36 5.41 -4.63
C ILE A 320 2.56 3.90 -4.67
N LEU A 321 1.82 3.18 -3.84
CA LEU A 321 1.71 1.74 -3.91
C LEU A 321 0.66 1.40 -4.97
N THR A 322 1.08 0.76 -6.07
CA THR A 322 0.22 0.55 -7.24
C THR A 322 0.57 -0.71 -8.03
N TYR A 323 -0.43 -1.45 -8.46
CA TYR A 323 -0.27 -2.58 -9.37
C TYR A 323 0.16 -2.18 -10.79
N PHE A 324 0.07 -0.89 -11.13
CA PHE A 324 0.61 -0.35 -12.38
C PHE A 324 2.12 -0.08 -12.35
N ALA A 325 2.82 -0.33 -11.24
CA ALA A 325 4.21 0.11 -11.08
C ALA A 325 5.14 -0.33 -12.21
N LEU A 326 5.06 -1.59 -12.68
CA LEU A 326 5.89 -2.09 -13.77
C LEU A 326 5.56 -1.40 -15.11
N ASP A 327 4.27 -1.23 -15.42
CA ASP A 327 3.83 -0.60 -16.68
C ASP A 327 4.17 0.89 -16.69
N ALA A 328 3.94 1.58 -15.56
CA ALA A 328 4.29 2.98 -15.38
C ALA A 328 5.81 3.22 -15.48
N ALA A 329 6.63 2.36 -14.85
CA ALA A 329 8.08 2.46 -14.92
C ALA A 329 8.61 2.28 -16.36
N ARG A 330 8.01 1.37 -17.15
CA ARG A 330 8.33 1.20 -18.58
C ARG A 330 7.96 2.44 -19.39
N ALA A 331 6.76 2.99 -19.16
CA ALA A 331 6.30 4.19 -19.85
C ALA A 331 7.19 5.40 -19.54
N LEU A 332 7.61 5.57 -18.28
CA LEU A 332 8.50 6.65 -17.86
C LEU A 332 9.91 6.56 -18.47
N LYS A 333 10.42 5.35 -18.72
CA LYS A 333 11.72 5.16 -19.39
C LYS A 333 11.68 5.40 -20.90
N SER A 334 10.48 5.30 -21.51
CA SER A 334 10.28 5.48 -22.95
C SER A 334 9.96 6.93 -23.31
N SER A 335 9.73 7.81 -22.33
CA SER A 335 9.39 9.24 -22.49
C SER A 335 10.62 10.13 -22.36
#